data_4a5962cd38a4112dcf9f69bff38895bd
#
_entry.id   4a5962cd38a4112dcf9f69bff38895bd
#
_cell.length_a   1.000
_cell.length_b   1.000
_cell.length_c   1.000
_cell.angle_alpha   90.00
_cell.angle_beta   90.00
_cell.angle_gamma   90.00
#
_symmetry.space_group_name_H-M   'P 1'
#
loop_
_entity.id
_entity.type
_entity.pdbx_description
1 polymer ?
#
loop_
_entity_poly.entity_id
_entity_poly.type
_entity_poly.pdbx_seq_one_letter_code
_entity_poly.pdbx_strand_id
1 'polypeptide(L)'
;TANYSKRKDLRHVNSLMDMTVAPGVLFRLGPRLALGANYTYRRRIESLLLKVYGKTDRVYESLLDYGAFFGKREVFGENGYTKENETKPLFDRYHGGSLQIDWRLGRRLTLFSECSFRTRAGYYGRPSPTTVVYTDHDGSELAYTAQLTLDAGRQRHILRLELGQRKVSNRENIYTYQTEEVGRSYI
;
A
#
# COMPACT_ATOMS: atom_id res chain seq x y z
N THR A 1 -4.51 10.88 -10.45
CA THR A 1 -5.99 10.85 -10.37
C THR A 1 -6.41 11.68 -9.17
N ALA A 2 -7.28 12.68 -9.37
CA ALA A 2 -7.81 13.51 -8.30
C ALA A 2 -9.31 13.23 -8.13
N ASN A 3 -9.73 12.95 -6.91
CA ASN A 3 -11.14 12.75 -6.56
C ASN A 3 -11.65 13.97 -5.79
N TYR A 4 -12.80 14.49 -6.20
CA TYR A 4 -13.45 15.62 -5.55
C TYR A 4 -14.67 15.17 -4.75
N SER A 5 -14.77 15.62 -3.49
CA SER A 5 -16.02 15.58 -2.75
C SER A 5 -16.86 16.83 -3.08
N LYS A 6 -18.17 16.63 -3.35
CA LYS A 6 -19.10 17.72 -3.74
C LYS A 6 -19.69 18.48 -2.55
N ARG A 7 -19.20 18.35 -1.32
CA ARG A 7 -19.70 19.15 -0.19
C ARG A 7 -19.29 20.60 -0.37
N LYS A 8 -20.18 21.52 -0.10
CA LYS A 8 -19.97 22.97 -0.37
C LYS A 8 -18.86 23.58 0.48
N ASP A 9 -18.72 23.14 1.71
CA ASP A 9 -17.90 23.73 2.76
C ASP A 9 -16.59 22.96 3.01
N LEU A 10 -16.63 21.62 3.07
CA LEU A 10 -15.44 20.79 3.23
C LEU A 10 -15.14 20.08 1.92
N ARG A 11 -13.93 20.23 1.40
CA ARG A 11 -13.46 19.54 0.20
C ARG A 11 -12.14 18.86 0.46
N HIS A 12 -11.99 17.67 -0.08
CA HIS A 12 -10.72 16.97 -0.08
C HIS A 12 -10.23 16.75 -1.52
N VAL A 13 -8.93 16.82 -1.68
CA VAL A 13 -8.24 16.45 -2.92
C VAL A 13 -7.32 15.29 -2.59
N ASN A 14 -7.55 14.16 -3.23
CA ASN A 14 -6.68 13.00 -3.11
C ASN A 14 -5.79 12.90 -4.35
N SER A 15 -4.49 12.87 -4.15
CA SER A 15 -3.48 12.70 -5.20
C SER A 15 -2.79 11.36 -5.00
N LEU A 16 -2.83 10.51 -6.02
CA LEU A 16 -2.22 9.18 -6.02
C LEU A 16 -1.16 9.09 -7.12
N MET A 17 0.07 8.77 -6.72
CA MET A 17 1.11 8.28 -7.60
C MET A 17 1.32 6.79 -7.33
N ASP A 18 1.21 5.97 -8.35
CA ASP A 18 1.47 4.53 -8.27
C ASP A 18 2.33 4.11 -9.47
N MET A 19 3.58 3.74 -9.20
CA MET A 19 4.56 3.34 -10.20
C MET A 19 4.98 1.90 -9.92
N THR A 20 4.91 1.06 -10.93
CA THR A 20 5.38 -0.33 -10.87
C THR A 20 6.37 -0.60 -11.99
N VAL A 21 7.49 -1.23 -11.65
CA VAL A 21 8.51 -1.72 -12.58
C VAL A 21 8.70 -3.21 -12.28
N ALA A 22 8.54 -4.05 -13.29
CA ALA A 22 8.57 -5.50 -13.12
C ALA A 22 9.38 -6.19 -14.25
N PRO A 23 10.73 -6.10 -14.24
CA PRO A 23 11.55 -6.85 -15.17
C PRO A 23 11.44 -8.35 -14.90
N GLY A 24 11.41 -9.13 -15.97
CA GLY A 24 11.31 -10.58 -15.87
C GLY A 24 12.04 -11.29 -16.99
N VAL A 25 12.26 -12.59 -16.77
CA VAL A 25 12.87 -13.50 -17.72
C VAL A 25 12.01 -14.75 -17.88
N LEU A 26 12.01 -15.29 -19.09
CA LEU A 26 11.32 -16.52 -19.42
C LEU A 26 12.28 -17.47 -20.10
N PHE A 27 12.44 -18.66 -19.52
CA PHE A 27 13.25 -19.75 -20.05
C PHE A 27 12.35 -20.87 -20.56
N ARG A 28 12.48 -21.24 -21.82
CA ARG A 28 11.78 -22.39 -22.39
C ARG A 28 12.69 -23.60 -22.39
N LEU A 29 12.36 -24.58 -21.56
CA LEU A 29 13.06 -25.86 -21.46
C LEU A 29 12.37 -26.91 -22.35
N GLY A 30 12.41 -26.63 -23.66
CA GLY A 30 11.74 -27.46 -24.65
C GLY A 30 10.27 -27.05 -24.91
N PRO A 31 9.51 -27.89 -25.65
CA PRO A 31 8.17 -27.56 -26.10
C PRO A 31 7.08 -27.67 -25.01
N ARG A 32 7.42 -28.22 -23.86
CA ARG A 32 6.44 -28.56 -22.81
C ARG A 32 6.61 -27.81 -21.50
N LEU A 33 7.78 -27.23 -21.29
CA LEU A 33 8.10 -26.59 -20.00
C LEU A 33 8.67 -25.19 -20.23
N ALA A 34 8.09 -24.21 -19.57
CA ALA A 34 8.64 -22.86 -19.45
C ALA A 34 8.74 -22.45 -17.98
N LEU A 35 9.82 -21.78 -17.64
CA LEU A 35 10.09 -21.23 -16.32
C LEU A 35 10.18 -19.73 -16.44
N GLY A 36 9.42 -19.00 -15.62
CA GLY A 36 9.44 -17.56 -15.52
C GLY A 36 9.98 -17.10 -14.17
N ALA A 37 10.66 -15.99 -14.17
CA ALA A 37 11.03 -15.27 -12.95
C ALA A 37 10.90 -13.79 -13.20
N ASN A 38 10.38 -13.06 -12.22
CA ASN A 38 10.38 -11.59 -12.26
C ASN A 38 10.78 -11.01 -10.91
N TYR A 39 11.24 -9.78 -10.97
CA TYR A 39 11.38 -8.90 -9.83
C TYR A 39 10.40 -7.77 -9.99
N THR A 40 9.74 -7.35 -8.90
CA THR A 40 8.79 -6.25 -8.90
C THR A 40 9.21 -5.21 -7.89
N TYR A 41 9.35 -3.98 -8.37
CA TYR A 41 9.44 -2.78 -7.55
C TYR A 41 8.18 -1.96 -7.76
N ARG A 42 7.51 -1.56 -6.66
CA ARG A 42 6.38 -0.65 -6.71
C ARG A 42 6.57 0.47 -5.70
N ARG A 43 6.32 1.69 -6.13
CA ARG A 43 6.28 2.88 -5.28
C ARG A 43 4.91 3.51 -5.37
N ARG A 44 4.29 3.70 -4.22
CA ARG A 44 2.99 4.36 -4.09
C ARG A 44 3.12 5.54 -3.15
N ILE A 45 2.57 6.68 -3.57
CA ILE A 45 2.44 7.87 -2.73
C ILE A 45 1.00 8.33 -2.84
N GLU A 46 0.31 8.38 -1.72
CA GLU A 46 -1.05 8.88 -1.62
C GLU A 46 -1.06 10.09 -0.69
N SER A 47 -1.53 11.23 -1.19
CA SER A 47 -1.58 12.48 -0.44
C SER A 47 -3.01 12.99 -0.37
N LEU A 48 -3.45 13.31 0.82
CA LEU A 48 -4.74 13.92 1.08
C LEU A 48 -4.52 15.38 1.48
N LEU A 49 -5.16 16.29 0.75
CA LEU A 49 -5.29 17.70 1.12
C LEU A 49 -6.73 17.97 1.50
N LEU A 50 -6.93 18.42 2.72
CA LEU A 50 -8.23 18.86 3.23
C LEU A 50 -8.28 20.39 3.25
N LYS A 51 -9.40 20.95 2.82
CA LYS A 51 -9.60 22.40 2.78
C LYS A 51 -11.07 22.75 3.02
N VAL A 52 -11.29 23.77 3.83
CA VAL A 52 -12.60 24.38 4.02
C VAL A 52 -12.75 25.52 3.03
N TYR A 53 -13.86 25.54 2.30
CA TYR A 53 -14.19 26.59 1.35
C TYR A 53 -15.40 27.36 1.83
N GLY A 54 -15.27 28.68 1.92
CA GLY A 54 -16.29 29.58 2.38
C GLY A 54 -16.20 29.88 3.88
N LYS A 55 -17.06 30.78 4.34
CA LYS A 55 -17.21 31.09 5.75
C LYS A 55 -18.19 30.12 6.37
N THR A 56 -17.78 29.40 7.41
CA THR A 56 -18.63 28.51 8.16
C THR A 56 -18.27 28.57 9.63
N ASP A 57 -19.29 28.63 10.48
CA ASP A 57 -19.13 28.55 11.94
C ASP A 57 -19.16 27.07 12.43
N ARG A 58 -19.23 26.12 11.50
CA ARG A 58 -19.26 24.70 11.82
C ARG A 58 -17.88 24.19 12.12
N VAL A 59 -17.74 23.52 13.25
CA VAL A 59 -16.56 22.73 13.60
C VAL A 59 -16.71 21.34 12.98
N TYR A 60 -15.74 20.95 12.18
CA TYR A 60 -15.66 19.60 11.61
C TYR A 60 -14.69 18.76 12.41
N GLU A 61 -15.09 17.54 12.73
CA GLU A 61 -14.22 16.54 13.29
C GLU A 61 -13.91 15.48 12.22
N SER A 62 -12.67 15.07 12.16
CA SER A 62 -12.20 13.97 11.31
C SER A 62 -11.94 12.74 12.15
N LEU A 63 -12.47 11.62 11.73
CA LEU A 63 -12.12 10.32 12.27
C LEU A 63 -10.88 9.82 11.54
N LEU A 64 -9.82 9.53 12.28
CA LEU A 64 -8.57 9.04 11.74
C LEU A 64 -8.47 7.52 11.97
N ASP A 65 -8.21 6.81 10.88
CA ASP A 65 -7.89 5.39 10.90
C ASP A 65 -6.62 5.15 10.06
N TYR A 66 -5.48 5.03 10.73
CA TYR A 66 -4.21 4.73 10.11
C TYR A 66 -3.54 3.48 10.70
N GLY A 67 -4.38 2.56 11.12
CA GLY A 67 -4.01 1.19 11.47
C GLY A 67 -3.82 0.94 12.96
N ALA A 68 -3.13 1.82 13.69
CA ALA A 68 -2.92 1.66 15.13
C ALA A 68 -3.95 2.41 16.00
N PHE A 69 -4.59 3.42 15.43
CA PHE A 69 -5.55 4.29 16.11
C PHE A 69 -6.94 4.20 15.51
N PHE A 70 -7.70 3.26 15.98
CA PHE A 70 -9.12 3.23 15.68
C PHE A 70 -9.84 4.35 16.43
N GLY A 71 -10.48 5.22 15.68
CA GLY A 71 -11.40 6.18 16.24
C GLY A 71 -10.80 7.41 16.88
N LYS A 72 -9.52 7.72 16.65
CA LYS A 72 -8.99 9.02 17.02
C LYS A 72 -9.72 10.10 16.25
N ARG A 73 -10.21 11.11 16.98
CA ARG A 73 -10.84 12.30 16.40
C ARG A 73 -9.91 13.48 16.50
N GLU A 74 -9.83 14.23 15.44
CA GLU A 74 -9.14 15.52 15.41
C GLU A 74 -10.09 16.59 14.90
N VAL A 75 -10.03 17.78 15.51
CA VAL A 75 -10.70 18.96 14.97
C VAL A 75 -10.01 19.36 13.69
N PHE A 76 -10.79 19.50 12.64
CA PHE A 76 -10.29 19.83 11.32
C PHE A 76 -9.71 21.23 11.27
N GLY A 77 -8.51 21.37 10.71
CA GLY A 77 -7.87 22.62 10.41
C GLY A 77 -6.93 23.16 11.49
N GLU A 78 -6.97 22.65 12.71
CA GLU A 78 -6.14 23.19 13.80
C GLU A 78 -4.74 22.59 13.78
N ASN A 79 -4.61 21.29 13.96
CA ASN A 79 -3.33 20.61 14.13
C ASN A 79 -3.37 19.19 13.58
N GLY A 80 -2.19 18.55 13.57
CA GLY A 80 -2.07 17.14 13.30
C GLY A 80 -2.32 16.75 11.83
N TYR A 81 -3.02 15.66 11.63
CA TYR A 81 -3.27 15.08 10.31
C TYR A 81 -4.22 15.90 9.45
N THR A 82 -5.14 16.60 10.09
CA THR A 82 -6.22 17.34 9.44
C THR A 82 -5.93 18.83 9.35
N LYS A 83 -4.70 19.25 9.67
CA LYS A 83 -4.30 20.65 9.56
C LYS A 83 -4.56 21.18 8.15
N GLU A 84 -5.23 22.34 8.09
CA GLU A 84 -5.61 22.94 6.82
C GLU A 84 -4.39 23.30 5.96
N ASN A 85 -4.53 23.14 4.65
CA ASN A 85 -3.50 23.46 3.66
C ASN A 85 -2.19 22.63 3.78
N GLU A 86 -2.14 21.62 4.61
CA GLU A 86 -1.02 20.68 4.66
C GLU A 86 -1.37 19.32 4.07
N THR A 87 -0.49 18.83 3.20
CA THR A 87 -0.60 17.47 2.70
C THR A 87 0.19 16.52 3.59
N LYS A 88 -0.45 15.43 4.00
CA LYS A 88 0.18 14.35 4.76
C LYS A 88 0.26 13.10 3.88
N PRO A 89 1.38 12.88 3.19
CA PRO A 89 1.49 11.76 2.27
C PRO A 89 1.70 10.43 2.99
N LEU A 90 1.05 9.39 2.47
CA LEU A 90 1.36 8.00 2.74
C LEU A 90 2.38 7.53 1.71
N PHE A 91 3.54 7.08 2.15
CA PHE A 91 4.58 6.53 1.30
C PHE A 91 4.65 5.02 1.48
N ASP A 92 4.60 4.31 0.36
CA ASP A 92 4.79 2.87 0.31
C ASP A 92 5.85 2.49 -0.71
N ARG A 93 6.71 1.56 -0.35
CA ARG A 93 7.63 0.86 -1.22
C ARG A 93 7.42 -0.63 -1.10
N TYR A 94 7.35 -1.28 -2.23
CA TYR A 94 7.22 -2.72 -2.33
C TYR A 94 8.39 -3.28 -3.12
N HIS A 95 8.95 -4.35 -2.63
CA HIS A 95 9.96 -5.15 -3.29
C HIS A 95 9.49 -6.59 -3.28
N GLY A 96 9.57 -7.24 -4.41
CA GLY A 96 9.12 -8.62 -4.50
C GLY A 96 9.62 -9.31 -5.74
N GLY A 97 9.22 -10.55 -5.88
CA GLY A 97 9.47 -11.32 -7.08
C GLY A 97 8.53 -12.50 -7.15
N SER A 98 8.45 -13.11 -8.31
CA SER A 98 7.74 -14.36 -8.49
C SER A 98 8.54 -15.36 -9.34
N LEU A 99 8.26 -16.63 -9.07
CA LEU A 99 8.70 -17.76 -9.88
C LEU A 99 7.46 -18.42 -10.48
N GLN A 100 7.52 -18.68 -11.77
CA GLN A 100 6.42 -19.21 -12.54
C GLN A 100 6.83 -20.47 -13.29
N ILE A 101 5.91 -21.41 -13.38
CA ILE A 101 6.06 -22.64 -14.13
C ILE A 101 4.84 -22.80 -15.03
N ASP A 102 5.06 -22.96 -16.32
CA ASP A 102 4.04 -23.37 -17.29
C ASP A 102 4.46 -24.76 -17.83
N TRP A 103 3.68 -25.77 -17.51
CA TRP A 103 3.99 -27.13 -17.84
C TRP A 103 2.85 -27.83 -18.58
N ARG A 104 3.09 -28.23 -19.81
CA ARG A 104 2.20 -29.10 -20.58
C ARG A 104 2.43 -30.54 -20.20
N LEU A 105 1.60 -31.06 -19.27
CA LEU A 105 1.64 -32.42 -18.78
C LEU A 105 1.24 -33.46 -19.85
N GLY A 106 0.54 -32.99 -20.89
CA GLY A 106 0.09 -33.85 -21.98
C GLY A 106 -0.47 -33.00 -23.15
N ARG A 107 -1.16 -33.67 -24.08
CA ARG A 107 -1.78 -32.97 -25.21
C ARG A 107 -2.94 -32.05 -24.83
N ARG A 108 -3.59 -32.35 -23.69
CA ARG A 108 -4.83 -31.66 -23.24
C ARG A 108 -4.72 -31.08 -21.85
N LEU A 109 -3.63 -31.33 -21.15
CA LEU A 109 -3.49 -30.93 -19.75
C LEU A 109 -2.31 -29.95 -19.58
N THR A 110 -2.57 -28.80 -19.02
CA THR A 110 -1.55 -27.79 -18.74
C THR A 110 -1.65 -27.37 -17.27
N LEU A 111 -0.52 -27.30 -16.61
CA LEU A 111 -0.37 -26.75 -15.26
C LEU A 111 0.38 -25.44 -15.34
N PHE A 112 -0.22 -24.39 -14.83
CA PHE A 112 0.46 -23.14 -14.49
C PHE A 112 0.60 -23.05 -12.97
N SER A 113 1.76 -22.65 -12.49
CA SER A 113 2.00 -22.41 -11.05
C SER A 113 2.85 -21.18 -10.87
N GLU A 114 2.50 -20.35 -9.91
CA GLU A 114 3.24 -19.16 -9.52
C GLU A 114 3.38 -19.09 -8.00
N CYS A 115 4.60 -18.84 -7.54
CA CYS A 115 4.89 -18.49 -6.16
C CYS A 115 5.48 -17.08 -6.15
N SER A 116 4.88 -16.16 -5.40
CA SER A 116 5.33 -14.79 -5.28
C SER A 116 5.56 -14.41 -3.81
N PHE A 117 6.61 -13.65 -3.59
CA PHE A 117 6.93 -13.05 -2.31
C PHE A 117 7.14 -11.56 -2.48
N ARG A 118 6.55 -10.76 -1.57
CA ARG A 118 6.63 -9.30 -1.60
C ARG A 118 6.79 -8.76 -0.19
N THR A 119 7.68 -7.82 -0.04
CA THR A 119 7.81 -6.99 1.17
C THR A 119 7.22 -5.61 0.92
N ARG A 120 6.71 -5.01 1.98
CA ARG A 120 6.22 -3.63 2.00
C ARG A 120 6.91 -2.90 3.14
N ALA A 121 7.34 -1.66 2.88
CA ALA A 121 7.79 -0.74 3.91
C ALA A 121 7.31 0.67 3.56
N GLY A 122 6.86 1.41 4.55
CA GLY A 122 6.36 2.74 4.33
C GLY A 122 6.13 3.51 5.62
N TYR A 123 5.65 4.73 5.45
CA TYR A 123 5.36 5.63 6.55
C TYR A 123 4.27 6.63 6.16
N TYR A 124 3.60 7.17 7.15
CA TYR A 124 2.63 8.24 7.00
C TYR A 124 3.16 9.54 7.59
N GLY A 125 3.07 10.61 6.82
CA GLY A 125 3.57 11.93 7.19
C GLY A 125 4.79 12.34 6.38
N ARG A 126 5.33 13.49 6.71
CA ARG A 126 6.51 14.04 6.04
C ARG A 126 7.62 14.25 7.06
N PRO A 127 8.70 13.49 7.02
CA PRO A 127 9.82 13.71 7.93
C PRO A 127 10.50 15.05 7.62
N SER A 128 10.89 15.75 8.66
CA SER A 128 11.71 16.96 8.59
C SER A 128 12.72 16.95 9.74
N PRO A 129 13.70 17.87 9.77
CA PRO A 129 14.63 17.95 10.91
C PRO A 129 13.95 18.14 12.27
N THR A 130 12.75 18.70 12.29
CA THR A 130 11.98 19.03 13.49
C THR A 130 10.72 18.20 13.67
N THR A 131 10.39 17.34 12.70
CA THR A 131 9.18 16.50 12.76
C THR A 131 9.51 15.08 12.37
N VAL A 132 8.89 14.14 13.04
CA VAL A 132 8.98 12.70 12.78
C VAL A 132 7.72 12.26 12.05
N VAL A 133 7.79 11.14 11.36
CA VAL A 133 6.60 10.54 10.73
C VAL A 133 5.60 10.08 11.79
N TYR A 134 4.33 10.10 11.47
CA TYR A 134 3.29 9.72 12.42
C TYR A 134 3.24 8.22 12.66
N THR A 135 3.36 7.44 11.60
CA THR A 135 3.38 5.99 11.66
C THR A 135 4.41 5.42 10.71
N ASP A 136 5.04 4.34 11.11
CA ASP A 136 5.83 3.47 10.26
C ASP A 136 5.09 2.15 10.09
N HIS A 137 5.12 1.59 8.90
CA HIS A 137 4.55 0.28 8.65
C HIS A 137 5.45 -0.57 7.77
N ASP A 138 5.44 -1.84 8.07
CA ASP A 138 6.14 -2.87 7.31
C ASP A 138 5.27 -4.12 7.17
N GLY A 139 5.63 -4.95 6.22
CA GLY A 139 4.91 -6.18 6.01
C GLY A 139 5.52 -7.07 4.96
N SER A 140 5.02 -8.29 4.91
CA SER A 140 5.35 -9.27 3.88
C SER A 140 4.10 -10.00 3.42
N GLU A 141 4.15 -10.45 2.19
CA GLU A 141 3.08 -11.21 1.56
C GLU A 141 3.71 -12.35 0.76
N LEU A 142 3.24 -13.55 1.03
CA LEU A 142 3.54 -14.76 0.27
C LEU A 142 2.25 -15.20 -0.41
N ALA A 143 2.28 -15.39 -1.71
CA ALA A 143 1.13 -15.88 -2.45
C ALA A 143 1.53 -17.03 -3.38
N TYR A 144 0.65 -17.99 -3.49
CA TYR A 144 0.78 -19.14 -4.38
C TYR A 144 -0.48 -19.28 -5.20
N THR A 145 -0.33 -19.41 -6.50
CA THR A 145 -1.42 -19.70 -7.44
C THR A 145 -1.07 -20.93 -8.25
N ALA A 146 -1.99 -21.87 -8.35
CA ALA A 146 -1.90 -22.98 -9.29
C ALA A 146 -3.16 -23.05 -10.13
N GLN A 147 -3.01 -23.32 -11.42
CA GLN A 147 -4.11 -23.47 -12.35
C GLN A 147 -3.89 -24.72 -13.22
N LEU A 148 -4.79 -25.65 -13.11
CA LEU A 148 -4.84 -26.83 -13.97
C LEU A 148 -5.90 -26.62 -15.05
N THR A 149 -5.50 -26.74 -16.30
CA THR A 149 -6.40 -26.57 -17.46
C THR A 149 -6.47 -27.87 -18.24
N LEU A 150 -7.68 -28.41 -18.42
CA LEU A 150 -7.96 -29.58 -19.24
C LEU A 150 -8.79 -29.17 -20.46
N ASP A 151 -8.24 -29.37 -21.65
CA ASP A 151 -8.94 -29.16 -22.93
C ASP A 151 -9.57 -30.50 -23.40
N ALA A 152 -10.88 -30.64 -23.21
CA ALA A 152 -11.66 -31.82 -23.58
C ALA A 152 -12.44 -31.60 -24.88
N GLY A 153 -11.77 -31.18 -25.93
CA GLY A 153 -12.37 -30.94 -27.26
C GLY A 153 -13.24 -29.66 -27.27
N ARG A 154 -14.56 -29.82 -27.16
CA ARG A 154 -15.49 -28.67 -27.14
C ARG A 154 -15.60 -27.96 -25.78
N GLN A 155 -15.03 -28.55 -24.74
CA GLN A 155 -15.10 -28.03 -23.37
C GLN A 155 -13.70 -27.79 -22.83
N ARG A 156 -13.56 -26.73 -22.05
CA ARG A 156 -12.34 -26.43 -21.28
C ARG A 156 -12.70 -26.39 -19.81
N HIS A 157 -12.00 -27.20 -19.02
CA HIS A 157 -12.16 -27.24 -17.58
C HIS A 157 -10.94 -26.58 -16.93
N ILE A 158 -11.18 -25.70 -15.97
CA ILE A 158 -10.15 -24.96 -15.24
C ILE A 158 -10.39 -25.19 -13.75
N LEU A 159 -9.36 -25.71 -13.08
CA LEU A 159 -9.28 -25.74 -11.62
C LEU A 159 -8.21 -24.75 -11.18
N ARG A 160 -8.57 -23.81 -10.33
CA ARG A 160 -7.64 -22.81 -9.80
C ARG A 160 -7.60 -22.88 -8.27
N LEU A 161 -6.38 -22.88 -7.73
CA LEU A 161 -6.08 -22.81 -6.31
C LEU A 161 -5.30 -21.52 -6.06
N GLU A 162 -5.72 -20.78 -5.06
CA GLU A 162 -5.01 -19.58 -4.59
C GLU A 162 -4.83 -19.68 -3.08
N LEU A 163 -3.59 -19.51 -2.63
CA LEU A 163 -3.21 -19.47 -1.22
C LEU A 163 -2.44 -18.19 -0.97
N GLY A 164 -2.68 -17.56 0.16
CA GLY A 164 -1.97 -16.34 0.52
C GLY A 164 -1.78 -16.21 2.03
N GLN A 165 -0.62 -15.67 2.40
CA GLN A 165 -0.33 -15.26 3.76
C GLN A 165 0.18 -13.83 3.73
N ARG A 166 -0.40 -12.99 4.59
CA ARG A 166 0.02 -11.58 4.73
C ARG A 166 0.31 -11.29 6.19
N LYS A 167 1.48 -10.67 6.43
CA LYS A 167 1.87 -10.12 7.73
C LYS A 167 2.02 -8.62 7.59
N VAL A 168 1.42 -7.87 8.48
CA VAL A 168 1.51 -6.39 8.53
C VAL A 168 1.82 -5.98 9.96
N SER A 169 2.73 -5.03 10.10
CA SER A 169 3.09 -4.38 11.35
C SER A 169 2.96 -2.87 11.16
N ASN A 170 2.27 -2.21 12.08
CA ASN A 170 2.19 -0.77 12.14
C ASN A 170 2.73 -0.31 13.49
N ARG A 171 3.55 0.74 13.47
CA ARG A 171 4.06 1.42 14.65
C ARG A 171 3.66 2.87 14.60
N GLU A 172 3.10 3.36 15.66
CA GLU A 172 2.81 4.77 15.81
C GLU A 172 3.90 5.45 16.61
N ASN A 173 4.29 6.63 16.16
CA ASN A 173 5.24 7.49 16.84
C ASN A 173 4.49 8.46 17.73
N ILE A 174 4.55 8.25 19.04
CA ILE A 174 3.92 9.12 20.04
C ILE A 174 4.98 10.10 20.54
N TYR A 175 4.67 11.40 20.47
CA TYR A 175 5.54 12.46 20.97
C TYR A 175 5.11 12.86 22.36
N THR A 176 6.06 12.83 23.29
CA THR A 176 5.89 13.39 24.63
C THR A 176 6.82 14.57 24.74
N TYR A 177 6.25 15.77 24.92
CA TYR A 177 7.03 16.95 25.27
C TYR A 177 7.26 16.91 26.77
N GLN A 178 8.50 16.74 27.21
CA GLN A 178 8.90 16.98 28.60
C GLN A 178 9.37 18.42 28.69
N THR A 179 8.64 19.23 29.46
CA THR A 179 9.14 20.55 29.88
C THR A 179 9.99 20.28 31.11
N GLU A 180 11.31 20.21 30.98
CA GLU A 180 12.18 20.31 32.12
C GLU A 180 12.22 21.76 32.58
N GLU A 181 11.71 22.04 33.77
CA GLU A 181 11.97 23.26 34.52
C GLU A 181 13.41 23.27 35.06
N VAL A 182 14.38 23.01 34.25
CA VAL A 182 15.78 23.21 34.61
C VAL A 182 16.30 24.31 33.73
N GLY A 183 16.62 25.40 34.34
CA GLY A 183 17.19 26.54 33.69
C GLY A 183 18.31 26.15 32.74
N ARG A 184 18.09 26.39 31.44
CA ARG A 184 19.03 26.32 30.36
C ARG A 184 19.45 24.89 29.95
N SER A 185 18.58 24.18 29.29
CA SER A 185 19.04 23.26 28.26
C SER A 185 18.47 23.73 26.92
N TYR A 186 19.34 24.21 26.06
CA TYR A 186 19.06 24.40 24.66
C TYR A 186 19.39 23.08 23.99
N ILE A 187 18.41 22.40 23.48
CA ILE A 187 18.60 21.37 22.48
C ILE A 187 18.05 21.90 21.16
#